data_3f040bf0f53e2fcdaaac397ec4960786
#
_entry.id   3f040bf0f53e2fcdaaac397ec4960786
#
_cell.length_a   1.000
_cell.length_b   1.000
_cell.length_c   1.000
_cell.angle_alpha   90.00
_cell.angle_beta   90.00
_cell.angle_gamma   90.00
#
_symmetry.space_group_name_H-M   'P 1'
#
loop_
_entity.id
_entity.type
_entity.pdbx_description
1 polymer ?
#
loop_
_entity_poly.entity_id
_entity_poly.type
_entity_poly.pdbx_seq_one_letter_code
_entity_poly.pdbx_strand_id
1 'polypeptide(L)'
;MNPHPYSNLSDTQFWSTGVKSPVSDQALLAIDPLIKSLSKCDAVVSGGSCFAQYIGKELTSRDFNYLRSELSDERVESFGLGNIYTIAQLRQWLEFSLDQREWSDECAYEENGQWFDYLIPHRDPATSIDKLYEHRQAVKDELLNHISTAKVLIFTIGLTEAWKNSFGDVYPICPGTLIGEFDKSRHIFHNYTFEEIKADLEVVETLLTNINPDIRLVFTVSPVPLTATATNEHVLLATTYSKSVIRAAIGQHCLQSKHSSYFPSYELISHHTEEDWRFSKNLRSVSESGVRYVMDHAFASNEAQRNAEVNADLSSAQLENQEAVCEEELLDSYSKSKTRAALDTDVFLVGDSHMGKLAAGFEAAGVEITGGMVMNGSGFSDGKFEMSKNSIFTPLENRESQEIWSRIHEKLVKKKGRCQIITNIGFQTHRTINQISNQLGTPVLTQADIAMYFEKNYTGQVHILQQLTQYGKVWLVEDPNFYAFIAGKDTAMTIRDKNFHQYCTYLNKIATNLGVEYLNPCDFVLSEQFKRTGVLNDLVDSDGFHGTRKYYDICATAIYSSISHDA
;
A
#
# COMPACT_ATOMS: atom_id res chain seq x y z
N MET A 1 36.19 7.34 45.25
CA MET A 1 35.77 8.21 44.16
C MET A 1 34.24 8.37 44.27
N ASN A 2 33.72 9.58 44.23
CA ASN A 2 32.27 9.74 44.17
C ASN A 2 31.79 9.12 42.86
N PRO A 3 30.74 8.27 42.87
CA PRO A 3 30.23 7.68 41.66
C PRO A 3 29.69 8.78 40.74
N HIS A 4 30.07 8.75 39.46
CA HIS A 4 29.49 9.64 38.44
C HIS A 4 28.03 9.26 38.16
N PRO A 5 27.21 10.15 37.59
CA PRO A 5 25.77 9.92 37.42
C PRO A 5 25.39 8.63 36.67
N TYR A 6 26.24 8.12 35.77
CA TYR A 6 25.99 6.88 34.99
C TYR A 6 26.35 5.58 35.75
N SER A 7 26.95 5.64 36.96
CA SER A 7 27.42 4.44 37.67
C SER A 7 26.32 3.56 38.24
N ASN A 8 25.10 4.09 38.41
CA ASN A 8 23.97 3.42 39.05
C ASN A 8 22.72 3.41 38.17
N LEU A 9 22.88 3.56 36.84
CA LEU A 9 21.76 3.49 35.92
C LEU A 9 21.34 2.03 35.68
N SER A 10 20.07 1.83 35.41
CA SER A 10 19.54 0.52 35.02
C SER A 10 20.00 0.12 33.61
N ASP A 11 19.98 -1.18 33.31
CA ASP A 11 20.36 -1.71 31.99
C ASP A 11 19.52 -1.11 30.86
N THR A 12 18.29 -0.71 31.10
CA THR A 12 17.40 -0.05 30.12
C THR A 12 17.86 1.33 29.69
N GLN A 13 18.78 1.96 30.46
CA GLN A 13 19.32 3.30 30.19
C GLN A 13 20.57 3.29 29.32
N PHE A 14 21.08 2.11 28.93
CA PHE A 14 22.22 1.95 28.02
C PHE A 14 21.74 1.33 26.70
N TRP A 15 22.21 1.85 25.59
CA TRP A 15 21.84 1.35 24.26
C TRP A 15 22.20 -0.12 24.07
N SER A 16 23.37 -0.52 24.55
CA SER A 16 23.87 -1.90 24.40
C SER A 16 23.00 -2.95 25.09
N THR A 17 22.39 -2.61 26.21
CA THR A 17 21.57 -3.53 27.02
C THR A 17 20.08 -3.28 26.88
N GLY A 18 19.68 -2.03 26.66
CA GLY A 18 18.29 -1.64 26.52
C GLY A 18 17.70 -1.84 25.12
N VAL A 19 18.53 -1.80 24.08
CA VAL A 19 18.10 -1.89 22.68
C VAL A 19 18.78 -3.04 21.93
N LYS A 20 20.12 -3.16 21.99
CA LYS A 20 20.89 -4.15 21.22
C LYS A 20 20.84 -5.56 21.82
N SER A 21 20.65 -5.71 23.13
CA SER A 21 20.78 -6.97 23.86
C SER A 21 19.54 -7.89 23.93
N PRO A 22 18.33 -7.54 23.47
CA PRO A 22 17.27 -8.52 23.27
C PRO A 22 17.72 -9.62 22.31
N VAL A 23 17.35 -10.87 22.61
CA VAL A 23 17.81 -12.10 21.91
C VAL A 23 17.35 -12.15 20.45
N SER A 24 16.35 -11.34 20.08
CA SER A 24 15.87 -11.17 18.71
C SER A 24 15.32 -9.76 18.51
N ASP A 25 15.28 -9.29 17.29
CA ASP A 25 14.69 -7.99 16.92
C ASP A 25 13.20 -7.87 17.29
N GLN A 26 12.51 -8.99 17.50
CA GLN A 26 11.10 -9.03 17.91
C GLN A 26 10.92 -9.16 19.43
N ALA A 27 12.00 -9.28 20.19
CA ALA A 27 11.91 -9.33 21.65
C ALA A 27 11.41 -7.98 22.20
N LEU A 28 10.54 -8.04 23.22
CA LEU A 28 9.99 -6.83 23.82
C LEU A 28 11.08 -6.07 24.58
N LEU A 29 11.18 -4.79 24.28
CA LEU A 29 12.02 -3.85 25.03
C LEU A 29 11.39 -3.60 26.40
N ALA A 30 12.20 -3.34 27.41
CA ALA A 30 11.72 -3.00 28.76
C ALA A 30 11.18 -1.55 28.80
N ILE A 31 10.08 -1.32 28.10
CA ILE A 31 9.34 -0.06 28.01
C ILE A 31 8.07 -0.20 28.85
N ASP A 32 7.72 0.86 29.57
CA ASP A 32 6.47 0.89 30.32
C ASP A 32 5.26 0.68 29.38
N PRO A 33 4.26 -0.10 29.81
CA PRO A 33 3.05 -0.30 29.01
C PRO A 33 2.31 1.02 28.81
N LEU A 34 1.43 1.05 27.80
CA LEU A 34 0.63 2.22 27.42
C LEU A 34 -0.04 2.87 28.62
N ILE A 35 -0.55 2.07 29.53
CA ILE A 35 -1.20 2.52 30.75
C ILE A 35 -0.82 1.60 31.91
N LYS A 36 -0.05 2.15 32.85
CA LYS A 36 0.21 1.47 34.14
C LYS A 36 -1.10 1.39 34.92
N SER A 37 -1.46 0.19 35.35
CA SER A 37 -2.62 -0.05 36.24
C SER A 37 -3.99 0.21 35.61
N LEU A 38 -4.14 0.02 34.30
CA LEU A 38 -5.46 0.03 33.65
C LEU A 38 -6.20 -1.26 34.02
N SER A 39 -7.41 -1.11 34.57
CA SER A 39 -8.35 -2.21 34.78
C SER A 39 -9.19 -2.42 33.50
N LYS A 40 -9.58 -3.67 33.21
CA LYS A 40 -10.52 -3.96 32.12
C LYS A 40 -11.88 -3.26 32.27
N CYS A 41 -12.25 -2.88 33.50
CA CYS A 41 -13.48 -2.14 33.79
C CYS A 41 -13.34 -0.63 33.57
N ASP A 42 -12.12 -0.10 33.48
CA ASP A 42 -11.91 1.33 33.26
C ASP A 42 -12.33 1.70 31.84
N ALA A 43 -13.15 2.74 31.69
CA ALA A 43 -13.58 3.21 30.38
C ALA A 43 -12.41 3.86 29.64
N VAL A 44 -12.16 3.41 28.41
CA VAL A 44 -11.10 3.89 27.55
C VAL A 44 -11.67 4.43 26.25
N VAL A 45 -11.17 5.58 25.83
CA VAL A 45 -11.47 6.17 24.52
C VAL A 45 -10.19 6.35 23.73
N SER A 46 -10.28 6.24 22.41
CA SER A 46 -9.15 6.52 21.51
C SER A 46 -9.57 7.22 20.23
N GLY A 47 -8.64 8.00 19.67
CA GLY A 47 -8.81 8.66 18.40
C GLY A 47 -7.47 9.16 17.85
N GLY A 48 -7.49 9.76 16.69
CA GLY A 48 -6.31 10.30 16.03
C GLY A 48 -6.13 9.78 14.61
N SER A 49 -4.89 9.53 14.21
CA SER A 49 -4.55 9.00 12.88
C SER A 49 -5.04 7.55 12.69
N CYS A 50 -4.95 7.04 11.46
CA CYS A 50 -5.33 5.65 11.14
C CYS A 50 -4.67 4.60 12.07
N PHE A 51 -3.48 4.87 12.59
CA PHE A 51 -2.82 3.96 13.54
C PHE A 51 -3.60 3.83 14.87
N ALA A 52 -4.38 4.83 15.28
CA ALA A 52 -5.23 4.74 16.48
C ALA A 52 -6.30 3.65 16.39
N GLN A 53 -6.74 3.28 15.18
CA GLN A 53 -7.71 2.21 14.98
C GLN A 53 -7.18 0.84 15.45
N TYR A 54 -5.87 0.58 15.33
CA TYR A 54 -5.26 -0.66 15.85
C TYR A 54 -5.33 -0.72 17.37
N ILE A 55 -5.17 0.41 18.05
CA ILE A 55 -5.31 0.50 19.53
C ILE A 55 -6.75 0.16 19.93
N GLY A 56 -7.75 0.73 19.25
CA GLY A 56 -9.16 0.45 19.52
C GLY A 56 -9.53 -1.02 19.26
N LYS A 57 -9.04 -1.61 18.15
CA LYS A 57 -9.22 -3.04 17.85
C LYS A 57 -8.63 -3.92 18.94
N GLU A 58 -7.42 -3.62 19.39
CA GLU A 58 -6.72 -4.39 20.41
C GLU A 58 -7.40 -4.28 21.77
N LEU A 59 -7.86 -3.08 22.16
CA LEU A 59 -8.64 -2.89 23.38
C LEU A 59 -9.92 -3.73 23.37
N THR A 60 -10.63 -3.73 22.24
CA THR A 60 -11.85 -4.51 22.05
C THR A 60 -11.56 -6.02 22.11
N SER A 61 -10.52 -6.49 21.42
CA SER A 61 -10.16 -7.92 21.37
C SER A 61 -9.71 -8.48 22.71
N ARG A 62 -9.18 -7.63 23.59
CA ARG A 62 -8.73 -7.98 24.95
C ARG A 62 -9.80 -7.75 26.03
N ASP A 63 -11.05 -7.49 25.63
CA ASP A 63 -12.18 -7.25 26.53
C ASP A 63 -11.99 -6.07 27.50
N PHE A 64 -11.32 -5.01 27.06
CA PHE A 64 -11.33 -3.74 27.80
C PHE A 64 -12.67 -3.02 27.60
N ASN A 65 -13.06 -2.21 28.57
CA ASN A 65 -14.23 -1.33 28.47
C ASN A 65 -13.91 -0.16 27.50
N TYR A 66 -13.86 -0.48 26.21
CA TYR A 66 -13.58 0.48 25.14
C TYR A 66 -14.88 1.13 24.66
N LEU A 67 -14.97 2.45 24.80
CA LEU A 67 -16.12 3.23 24.34
C LEU A 67 -15.96 3.50 22.84
N ARG A 68 -16.46 2.58 22.02
CA ARG A 68 -16.48 2.72 20.57
C ARG A 68 -17.60 3.65 20.16
N SER A 69 -17.35 4.52 19.15
CA SER A 69 -18.38 5.36 18.54
C SER A 69 -19.45 4.52 17.85
N GLU A 70 -20.71 4.86 18.10
CA GLU A 70 -21.87 4.33 17.36
C GLU A 70 -22.11 5.07 16.03
N LEU A 71 -21.46 6.23 15.87
CA LEU A 71 -21.56 7.07 14.68
C LEU A 71 -20.52 6.73 13.61
N SER A 72 -19.49 5.97 13.97
CA SER A 72 -18.47 5.51 13.03
C SER A 72 -18.96 4.29 12.25
N ASP A 73 -18.58 4.24 10.97
CA ASP A 73 -18.78 3.11 10.07
C ASP A 73 -17.94 1.87 10.50
N GLU A 74 -17.11 1.34 9.61
CA GLU A 74 -16.19 0.25 9.90
C GLU A 74 -14.97 0.66 10.74
N ARG A 75 -14.74 1.96 10.96
CA ARG A 75 -13.60 2.47 11.73
C ARG A 75 -13.76 2.21 13.22
N VAL A 76 -12.68 1.84 13.86
CA VAL A 76 -12.68 1.57 15.32
C VAL A 76 -12.04 2.77 16.01
N GLU A 77 -12.88 3.73 16.39
CA GLU A 77 -12.51 4.94 17.14
C GLU A 77 -13.68 5.38 18.04
N SER A 78 -13.48 6.39 18.88
CA SER A 78 -14.42 6.69 19.96
C SER A 78 -15.30 7.92 19.75
N PHE A 79 -15.18 8.66 18.65
CA PHE A 79 -15.77 10.01 18.57
C PHE A 79 -16.67 10.28 17.36
N GLY A 80 -16.81 9.33 16.44
CA GLY A 80 -17.54 9.51 15.19
C GLY A 80 -16.85 10.46 14.19
N LEU A 81 -15.57 10.78 14.43
CA LEU A 81 -14.78 11.72 13.64
C LEU A 81 -13.99 11.06 12.51
N GLY A 82 -13.85 9.73 12.55
CA GLY A 82 -12.91 9.02 11.71
C GLY A 82 -11.46 9.37 12.05
N ASN A 83 -10.60 9.47 11.03
CA ASN A 83 -9.22 9.86 11.25
C ASN A 83 -9.09 11.38 11.38
N ILE A 84 -8.49 11.82 12.48
CA ILE A 84 -8.03 13.18 12.69
C ILE A 84 -6.53 13.15 12.98
N TYR A 85 -5.75 13.93 12.26
CA TYR A 85 -4.30 13.72 12.21
C TYR A 85 -3.51 14.70 13.08
N THR A 86 -4.10 15.84 13.44
CA THR A 86 -3.44 16.90 14.21
C THR A 86 -4.11 17.13 15.56
N ILE A 87 -3.34 17.61 16.52
CA ILE A 87 -3.89 18.02 17.83
C ILE A 87 -4.84 19.21 17.70
N ALA A 88 -4.64 20.08 16.70
CA ALA A 88 -5.51 21.20 16.41
C ALA A 88 -6.94 20.76 16.03
N GLN A 89 -7.09 19.62 15.36
CA GLN A 89 -8.41 19.05 15.03
C GLN A 89 -9.12 18.55 16.29
N LEU A 90 -8.42 17.90 17.20
CA LEU A 90 -9.02 17.50 18.49
C LEU A 90 -9.42 18.75 19.30
N ARG A 91 -8.54 19.76 19.37
CA ARG A 91 -8.85 21.04 20.00
C ARG A 91 -10.13 21.66 19.44
N GLN A 92 -10.21 21.77 18.12
CA GLN A 92 -11.36 22.33 17.42
C GLN A 92 -12.66 21.61 17.79
N TRP A 93 -12.69 20.28 17.80
CA TRP A 93 -13.88 19.51 18.14
C TRP A 93 -14.28 19.65 19.62
N LEU A 94 -13.30 19.75 20.53
CA LEU A 94 -13.56 20.08 21.94
C LEU A 94 -14.16 21.47 22.10
N GLU A 95 -13.60 22.47 21.40
CA GLU A 95 -14.14 23.84 21.41
C GLU A 95 -15.58 23.91 20.85
N PHE A 96 -15.86 23.19 19.75
CA PHE A 96 -17.21 23.06 19.21
C PHE A 96 -18.17 22.40 20.22
N SER A 97 -17.74 21.30 20.85
CA SER A 97 -18.55 20.54 21.77
C SER A 97 -18.88 21.31 23.07
N LEU A 98 -18.02 22.23 23.46
CA LEU A 98 -18.21 23.11 24.63
C LEU A 98 -18.82 24.47 24.27
N ASP A 99 -19.30 24.63 23.04
CA ASP A 99 -19.87 25.88 22.52
C ASP A 99 -18.96 27.14 22.69
N GLN A 100 -17.63 26.90 22.70
CA GLN A 100 -16.62 27.96 22.76
C GLN A 100 -16.23 28.48 21.38
N ARG A 101 -16.61 27.75 20.34
CA ARG A 101 -16.38 28.06 18.93
C ARG A 101 -17.53 27.55 18.09
N GLU A 102 -17.87 28.27 17.04
CA GLU A 102 -18.78 27.82 15.99
C GLU A 102 -17.98 27.46 14.72
N TRP A 103 -18.45 26.45 13.97
CA TRP A 103 -17.92 26.17 12.65
C TRP A 103 -18.43 27.20 11.63
N SER A 104 -17.63 27.48 10.60
CA SER A 104 -18.07 28.34 9.50
C SER A 104 -18.92 27.57 8.49
N ASP A 105 -19.71 28.29 7.70
CA ASP A 105 -20.50 27.73 6.61
C ASP A 105 -19.61 27.11 5.52
N GLU A 106 -18.34 27.52 5.44
CA GLU A 106 -17.34 26.94 4.51
C GLU A 106 -16.97 25.48 4.79
N CYS A 107 -17.34 24.95 5.95
CA CYS A 107 -17.12 23.55 6.31
C CYS A 107 -18.10 22.57 5.65
N ALA A 108 -19.08 23.05 4.88
CA ALA A 108 -20.03 22.23 4.15
C ALA A 108 -20.19 22.73 2.72
N TYR A 109 -20.54 21.86 1.81
CA TYR A 109 -20.90 22.25 0.45
C TYR A 109 -22.03 21.36 -0.09
N GLU A 110 -22.78 21.89 -1.05
CA GLU A 110 -23.88 21.19 -1.68
C GLU A 110 -23.48 20.79 -3.10
N GLU A 111 -23.75 19.53 -3.44
CA GLU A 111 -23.58 19.00 -4.79
C GLU A 111 -24.74 18.06 -5.14
N ASN A 112 -25.42 18.31 -6.25
CA ASN A 112 -26.55 17.50 -6.74
C ASN A 112 -27.69 17.28 -5.71
N GLY A 113 -27.97 18.26 -4.86
CA GLY A 113 -28.99 18.19 -3.82
C GLY A 113 -28.56 17.41 -2.56
N GLN A 114 -27.29 17.08 -2.45
CA GLN A 114 -26.69 16.44 -1.27
C GLN A 114 -25.67 17.35 -0.61
N TRP A 115 -25.58 17.26 0.72
CA TRP A 115 -24.68 18.07 1.53
C TRP A 115 -23.54 17.24 2.07
N PHE A 116 -22.32 17.69 1.80
CA PHE A 116 -21.06 17.07 2.20
C PHE A 116 -20.36 17.87 3.28
N ASP A 117 -19.68 17.18 4.19
CA ASP A 117 -19.02 17.77 5.35
C ASP A 117 -17.51 17.66 5.25
N TYR A 118 -16.80 18.78 5.09
CA TYR A 118 -15.34 18.80 5.11
C TYR A 118 -14.73 18.49 6.48
N LEU A 119 -15.49 18.61 7.58
CA LEU A 119 -15.01 18.25 8.92
C LEU A 119 -15.08 16.75 9.17
N ILE A 120 -16.00 16.03 8.50
CA ILE A 120 -16.18 14.57 8.60
C ILE A 120 -16.33 13.98 7.18
N PRO A 121 -15.28 14.05 6.35
CA PRO A 121 -15.38 13.82 4.90
C PRO A 121 -15.69 12.36 4.51
N HIS A 122 -15.55 11.42 5.41
CA HIS A 122 -15.80 9.99 5.17
C HIS A 122 -17.28 9.60 5.37
N ARG A 123 -18.10 10.52 5.92
CA ARG A 123 -19.50 10.23 6.18
C ARG A 123 -20.34 10.37 4.91
N ASP A 124 -21.38 9.57 4.79
CA ASP A 124 -22.34 9.68 3.71
C ASP A 124 -22.96 11.08 3.65
N PRO A 125 -23.21 11.64 2.46
CA PRO A 125 -23.76 12.97 2.31
C PRO A 125 -25.17 13.07 2.89
N ALA A 126 -25.47 14.20 3.50
CA ALA A 126 -26.77 14.48 4.09
C ALA A 126 -27.76 15.00 3.03
N THR A 127 -29.05 14.73 3.23
CA THR A 127 -30.13 15.15 2.32
C THR A 127 -30.50 16.64 2.48
N SER A 128 -30.01 17.31 3.53
CA SER A 128 -30.15 18.74 3.77
C SER A 128 -29.06 19.24 4.70
N ILE A 129 -28.86 20.57 4.73
CA ILE A 129 -27.92 21.22 5.64
C ILE A 129 -28.32 20.98 7.11
N ASP A 130 -29.61 20.95 7.41
CA ASP A 130 -30.10 20.70 8.77
C ASP A 130 -29.72 19.28 9.21
N LYS A 131 -29.80 18.29 8.32
CA LYS A 131 -29.37 16.92 8.59
C LYS A 131 -27.85 16.82 8.81
N LEU A 132 -27.07 17.60 8.07
CA LEU A 132 -25.63 17.68 8.30
C LEU A 132 -25.33 18.25 9.70
N TYR A 133 -26.04 19.31 10.10
CA TYR A 133 -25.88 19.89 11.44
C TYR A 133 -26.37 18.96 12.56
N GLU A 134 -27.46 18.19 12.34
CA GLU A 134 -27.87 17.13 13.27
C GLU A 134 -26.75 16.09 13.47
N HIS A 135 -26.05 15.70 12.38
CA HIS A 135 -24.92 14.78 12.45
C HIS A 135 -23.76 15.35 13.27
N ARG A 136 -23.40 16.64 13.04
CA ARG A 136 -22.35 17.30 13.83
C ARG A 136 -22.73 17.39 15.31
N GLN A 137 -24.00 17.66 15.60
CA GLN A 137 -24.49 17.70 16.98
C GLN A 137 -24.37 16.32 17.65
N ALA A 138 -24.73 15.24 16.95
CA ALA A 138 -24.56 13.91 17.47
C ALA A 138 -23.09 13.58 17.79
N VAL A 139 -22.16 14.01 16.96
CA VAL A 139 -20.71 13.88 17.22
C VAL A 139 -20.27 14.68 18.45
N LYS A 140 -20.73 15.92 18.61
CA LYS A 140 -20.47 16.73 19.82
C LYS A 140 -20.96 16.03 21.09
N ASP A 141 -22.20 15.53 21.06
CA ASP A 141 -22.83 14.87 22.19
C ASP A 141 -22.12 13.57 22.56
N GLU A 142 -21.74 12.75 21.57
CA GLU A 142 -20.99 11.52 21.79
C GLU A 142 -19.60 11.82 22.35
N LEU A 143 -18.86 12.77 21.78
CA LEU A 143 -17.54 13.16 22.26
C LEU A 143 -17.60 13.60 23.74
N LEU A 144 -18.52 14.49 24.11
CA LEU A 144 -18.68 14.93 25.50
C LEU A 144 -19.04 13.78 26.43
N ASN A 145 -19.98 12.92 26.03
CA ASN A 145 -20.39 11.76 26.82
C ASN A 145 -19.22 10.79 27.06
N HIS A 146 -18.49 10.47 26.01
CA HIS A 146 -17.36 9.56 26.09
C HIS A 146 -16.21 10.14 26.93
N ILE A 147 -15.84 11.41 26.75
CA ILE A 147 -14.81 12.07 27.56
C ILE A 147 -15.21 12.18 29.03
N SER A 148 -16.48 12.51 29.32
CA SER A 148 -16.96 12.63 30.70
C SER A 148 -16.90 11.31 31.48
N THR A 149 -17.01 10.18 30.77
CA THR A 149 -17.02 8.83 31.33
C THR A 149 -15.63 8.17 31.34
N ALA A 150 -14.76 8.57 30.42
CA ALA A 150 -13.48 7.93 30.19
C ALA A 150 -12.53 8.08 31.37
N LYS A 151 -11.85 6.99 31.74
CA LYS A 151 -10.71 7.00 32.64
C LYS A 151 -9.43 7.41 31.92
N VAL A 152 -9.32 7.02 30.63
CA VAL A 152 -8.15 7.25 29.81
C VAL A 152 -8.56 7.64 28.38
N LEU A 153 -7.94 8.70 27.87
CA LEU A 153 -7.94 9.03 26.45
C LEU A 153 -6.57 8.67 25.85
N ILE A 154 -6.55 7.88 24.78
CA ILE A 154 -5.37 7.59 23.98
C ILE A 154 -5.50 8.35 22.66
N PHE A 155 -4.58 9.27 22.38
CA PHE A 155 -4.64 10.08 21.17
C PHE A 155 -3.35 9.96 20.34
N THR A 156 -3.51 9.50 19.07
CA THR A 156 -2.39 9.29 18.15
C THR A 156 -2.28 10.46 17.18
N ILE A 157 -1.26 11.31 17.36
CA ILE A 157 -1.01 12.45 16.48
C ILE A 157 -0.21 11.97 15.26
N GLY A 158 -0.71 12.27 14.05
CA GLY A 158 -0.13 11.79 12.79
C GLY A 158 0.80 12.77 12.12
N LEU A 159 0.36 14.01 11.98
CA LEU A 159 0.96 14.99 11.07
C LEU A 159 1.07 16.37 11.70
N THR A 160 1.96 17.20 11.13
CA THR A 160 1.97 18.65 11.32
C THR A 160 1.24 19.38 10.20
N GLU A 161 1.09 18.75 9.03
CA GLU A 161 0.43 19.32 7.86
C GLU A 161 -1.09 19.23 7.98
N ALA A 162 -1.80 20.32 7.66
CA ALA A 162 -3.25 20.37 7.61
C ALA A 162 -3.72 21.40 6.58
N TRP A 163 -5.01 21.37 6.30
CA TRP A 163 -5.71 22.34 5.48
C TRP A 163 -6.71 23.12 6.35
N LYS A 164 -6.83 24.41 6.10
CA LYS A 164 -7.72 25.32 6.85
C LYS A 164 -8.53 26.16 5.89
N ASN A 165 -9.70 26.62 6.34
CA ASN A 165 -10.38 27.70 5.67
C ASN A 165 -9.92 29.08 6.20
N SER A 166 -10.50 30.15 5.66
CA SER A 166 -10.20 31.53 6.07
C SER A 166 -10.62 31.86 7.51
N PHE A 167 -11.53 31.07 8.09
CA PHE A 167 -12.02 31.22 9.48
C PHE A 167 -11.16 30.41 10.47
N GLY A 168 -10.21 29.62 9.95
CA GLY A 168 -9.30 28.80 10.74
C GLY A 168 -9.86 27.43 11.10
N ASP A 169 -10.97 26.97 10.48
CA ASP A 169 -11.43 25.60 10.66
C ASP A 169 -10.49 24.63 9.95
N VAL A 170 -10.13 23.57 10.65
CA VAL A 170 -9.11 22.61 10.23
C VAL A 170 -9.77 21.35 9.65
N TYR A 171 -9.43 21.02 8.42
CA TYR A 171 -9.94 19.85 7.73
C TYR A 171 -9.01 18.61 7.94
N PRO A 172 -9.57 17.41 8.11
CA PRO A 172 -8.76 16.19 8.31
C PRO A 172 -7.98 15.80 7.05
N ILE A 173 -8.47 16.16 5.87
CA ILE A 173 -7.83 15.88 4.58
C ILE A 173 -7.90 17.14 3.69
N CYS A 174 -7.10 17.15 2.62
CA CYS A 174 -7.17 18.20 1.61
C CYS A 174 -8.53 18.16 0.88
N PRO A 175 -9.33 19.23 0.89
CA PRO A 175 -10.53 19.31 0.06
C PRO A 175 -10.23 19.00 -1.41
N GLY A 176 -11.13 18.27 -2.07
CA GLY A 176 -10.92 17.79 -3.45
C GLY A 176 -10.17 16.46 -3.59
N THR A 177 -9.70 15.86 -2.49
CA THR A 177 -9.08 14.53 -2.55
C THR A 177 -10.07 13.38 -2.33
N LEU A 178 -10.99 13.51 -1.40
CA LEU A 178 -12.06 12.55 -1.15
C LEU A 178 -13.41 13.14 -1.54
N ILE A 179 -13.69 14.35 -1.12
CA ILE A 179 -14.94 15.08 -1.39
C ILE A 179 -14.64 16.50 -1.86
N GLY A 180 -15.57 17.08 -2.63
CA GLY A 180 -15.55 18.46 -3.10
C GLY A 180 -14.46 18.77 -4.11
N GLU A 181 -14.19 20.05 -4.26
CA GLU A 181 -13.15 20.58 -5.15
C GLU A 181 -12.16 21.44 -4.37
N PHE A 182 -10.90 21.43 -4.81
CA PHE A 182 -9.88 22.28 -4.23
C PHE A 182 -9.97 23.71 -4.78
N ASP A 183 -10.18 24.69 -3.89
CA ASP A 183 -10.15 26.11 -4.19
C ASP A 183 -9.01 26.79 -3.41
N LYS A 184 -7.99 27.23 -4.14
CA LYS A 184 -6.80 27.87 -3.57
C LYS A 184 -7.11 29.17 -2.80
N SER A 185 -8.24 29.81 -3.08
CA SER A 185 -8.65 31.05 -2.38
C SER A 185 -9.30 30.77 -1.01
N ARG A 186 -9.79 29.56 -0.81
CA ARG A 186 -10.52 29.12 0.40
C ARG A 186 -9.77 28.11 1.24
N HIS A 187 -8.97 27.24 0.60
CA HIS A 187 -8.28 26.13 1.25
C HIS A 187 -6.79 26.45 1.39
N ILE A 188 -6.39 26.74 2.64
CA ILE A 188 -5.07 27.24 2.99
C ILE A 188 -4.26 26.09 3.60
N PHE A 189 -3.11 25.77 3.01
CA PHE A 189 -2.17 24.83 3.59
C PHE A 189 -1.52 25.42 4.85
N HIS A 190 -1.40 24.63 5.89
CA HIS A 190 -0.71 24.97 7.13
C HIS A 190 0.15 23.82 7.63
N ASN A 191 1.41 24.11 7.93
CA ASN A 191 2.33 23.17 8.56
C ASN A 191 2.62 23.65 9.98
N TYR A 192 2.07 22.96 11.00
CA TYR A 192 2.16 23.35 12.39
C TYR A 192 3.58 23.34 12.91
N THR A 193 3.97 24.39 13.60
CA THR A 193 5.24 24.52 14.31
C THR A 193 5.20 23.80 15.67
N PHE A 194 6.38 23.66 16.28
CA PHE A 194 6.51 23.15 17.65
C PHE A 194 5.70 23.97 18.67
N GLU A 195 5.77 25.30 18.57
CA GLU A 195 5.08 26.24 19.45
C GLU A 195 3.56 26.11 19.35
N GLU A 196 3.04 25.99 18.13
CA GLU A 196 1.61 25.82 17.89
C GLU A 196 1.11 24.49 18.46
N ILE A 197 1.82 23.38 18.18
CA ILE A 197 1.43 22.06 18.71
C ILE A 197 1.50 22.05 20.23
N LYS A 198 2.53 22.64 20.82
CA LYS A 198 2.66 22.73 22.28
C LYS A 198 1.50 23.54 22.88
N ALA A 199 1.13 24.66 22.29
CA ALA A 199 0.00 25.47 22.74
C ALA A 199 -1.32 24.71 22.61
N ASP A 200 -1.54 23.99 21.51
CA ASP A 200 -2.74 23.19 21.32
C ASP A 200 -2.83 22.03 22.33
N LEU A 201 -1.72 21.37 22.68
CA LEU A 201 -1.67 20.34 23.73
C LEU A 201 -2.10 20.91 25.10
N GLU A 202 -1.64 22.10 25.46
CA GLU A 202 -2.00 22.78 26.71
C GLU A 202 -3.48 23.13 26.76
N VAL A 203 -4.03 23.61 25.65
CA VAL A 203 -5.48 23.92 25.52
C VAL A 203 -6.29 22.63 25.60
N VAL A 204 -5.93 21.59 24.84
CA VAL A 204 -6.62 20.30 24.83
C VAL A 204 -6.65 19.67 26.22
N GLU A 205 -5.52 19.65 26.95
CA GLU A 205 -5.49 19.14 28.33
C GLU A 205 -6.43 19.96 29.24
N THR A 206 -6.43 21.29 29.11
CA THR A 206 -7.31 22.16 29.89
C THR A 206 -8.78 21.87 29.62
N LEU A 207 -9.19 21.76 28.32
CA LEU A 207 -10.55 21.46 27.95
C LEU A 207 -11.00 20.09 28.43
N LEU A 208 -10.15 19.06 28.28
CA LEU A 208 -10.44 17.70 28.71
C LEU A 208 -10.56 17.60 30.23
N THR A 209 -9.66 18.25 30.99
CA THR A 209 -9.72 18.24 32.46
C THR A 209 -10.88 19.08 33.03
N ASN A 210 -11.37 20.08 32.28
CA ASN A 210 -12.61 20.78 32.64
C ASN A 210 -13.85 19.90 32.46
N ILE A 211 -13.86 19.01 31.45
CA ILE A 211 -14.95 18.03 31.26
C ILE A 211 -14.84 16.91 32.30
N ASN A 212 -13.64 16.39 32.49
CA ASN A 212 -13.35 15.25 33.37
C ASN A 212 -12.01 15.45 34.11
N PRO A 213 -12.03 15.93 35.37
CA PRO A 213 -10.82 16.22 36.12
C PRO A 213 -9.92 15.02 36.41
N ASP A 214 -10.45 13.81 36.35
CA ASP A 214 -9.73 12.57 36.64
C ASP A 214 -9.18 11.86 35.39
N ILE A 215 -9.42 12.42 34.19
CA ILE A 215 -8.98 11.83 32.93
C ILE A 215 -7.46 11.78 32.84
N ARG A 216 -6.94 10.64 32.37
CA ARG A 216 -5.52 10.49 32.01
C ARG A 216 -5.37 10.53 30.49
N LEU A 217 -4.38 11.26 30.02
CA LEU A 217 -4.10 11.44 28.61
C LEU A 217 -2.85 10.65 28.23
N VAL A 218 -2.95 9.82 27.24
CA VAL A 218 -1.81 9.11 26.66
C VAL A 218 -1.66 9.56 25.21
N PHE A 219 -0.63 10.33 24.95
CA PHE A 219 -0.27 10.72 23.60
C PHE A 219 0.68 9.72 22.97
N THR A 220 0.54 9.52 21.68
CA THR A 220 1.47 8.72 20.89
C THR A 220 1.66 9.36 19.51
N VAL A 221 2.81 9.14 18.89
CA VAL A 221 3.09 9.61 17.53
C VAL A 221 2.86 8.46 16.56
N SER A 222 2.08 8.69 15.52
CA SER A 222 1.86 7.68 14.49
C SER A 222 3.18 7.27 13.82
N PRO A 223 3.50 5.97 13.74
CA PRO A 223 4.68 5.49 13.04
C PRO A 223 4.57 5.59 11.51
N VAL A 224 3.36 5.79 10.98
CA VAL A 224 3.11 5.84 9.53
C VAL A 224 3.70 7.14 8.96
N PRO A 225 4.63 7.08 7.98
CA PRO A 225 5.14 8.26 7.28
C PRO A 225 4.05 9.01 6.50
N LEU A 226 4.29 10.27 6.14
CA LEU A 226 3.44 11.00 5.22
C LEU A 226 3.37 10.28 3.87
N THR A 227 2.19 10.22 3.28
CA THR A 227 2.02 9.72 1.90
C THR A 227 2.57 10.72 0.89
N ALA A 228 2.26 11.99 1.12
CA ALA A 228 2.71 13.12 0.32
C ALA A 228 2.87 14.34 1.22
N THR A 229 3.57 15.35 0.74
CA THR A 229 3.68 16.65 1.40
C THR A 229 3.23 17.76 0.47
N ALA A 230 2.53 18.74 1.02
CA ALA A 230 2.21 19.98 0.30
C ALA A 230 3.30 21.05 0.45
N THR A 231 4.38 20.75 1.17
CA THR A 231 5.59 21.59 1.18
C THR A 231 6.39 21.42 -0.12
N ASN A 232 7.40 22.28 -0.32
CA ASN A 232 8.33 22.13 -1.44
C ASN A 232 9.50 21.16 -1.14
N GLU A 233 9.43 20.42 -0.02
CA GLU A 233 10.50 19.52 0.41
C GLU A 233 10.27 18.09 -0.09
N HIS A 234 11.33 17.29 -0.06
CA HIS A 234 11.20 15.85 -0.26
C HIS A 234 10.38 15.23 0.89
N VAL A 235 9.46 14.30 0.56
CA VAL A 235 8.53 13.70 1.54
C VAL A 235 9.23 13.04 2.74
N LEU A 236 10.45 12.52 2.57
CA LEU A 236 11.26 11.97 3.67
C LEU A 236 11.64 13.06 4.68
N LEU A 237 12.03 14.26 4.19
CA LEU A 237 12.37 15.40 5.05
C LEU A 237 11.13 15.93 5.76
N ALA A 238 10.03 16.08 5.05
CA ALA A 238 8.75 16.49 5.61
C ALA A 238 8.24 15.52 6.68
N THR A 239 8.36 14.19 6.43
CA THR A 239 8.05 13.15 7.42
C THR A 239 8.92 13.29 8.67
N THR A 240 10.23 13.43 8.49
CA THR A 240 11.17 13.55 9.61
C THR A 240 10.89 14.80 10.45
N TYR A 241 10.65 15.94 9.77
CA TYR A 241 10.24 17.18 10.44
C TYR A 241 8.96 16.97 11.26
N SER A 242 7.90 16.48 10.61
CA SER A 242 6.59 16.28 11.22
C SER A 242 6.68 15.42 12.49
N LYS A 243 7.29 14.22 12.39
CA LYS A 243 7.39 13.32 13.54
C LYS A 243 8.27 13.87 14.66
N SER A 244 9.36 14.57 14.32
CA SER A 244 10.26 15.18 15.30
C SER A 244 9.60 16.31 16.06
N VAL A 245 8.89 17.20 15.38
CA VAL A 245 8.17 18.33 15.99
C VAL A 245 7.07 17.82 16.93
N ILE A 246 6.23 16.89 16.49
CA ILE A 246 5.16 16.31 17.32
C ILE A 246 5.77 15.62 18.55
N ARG A 247 6.80 14.79 18.34
CA ARG A 247 7.44 14.04 19.44
C ARG A 247 8.07 14.98 20.48
N ALA A 248 8.72 16.03 20.04
CA ALA A 248 9.34 17.02 20.92
C ALA A 248 8.29 17.80 21.73
N ALA A 249 7.21 18.24 21.07
CA ALA A 249 6.12 18.98 21.71
C ALA A 249 5.41 18.14 22.78
N ILE A 250 5.06 16.88 22.45
CA ILE A 250 4.47 15.94 23.43
C ILE A 250 5.45 15.71 24.59
N GLY A 251 6.72 15.47 24.30
CA GLY A 251 7.74 15.25 25.33
C GLY A 251 7.85 16.43 26.30
N GLN A 252 7.90 17.66 25.79
CA GLN A 252 7.93 18.87 26.61
C GLN A 252 6.64 19.05 27.43
N HIS A 253 5.47 18.77 26.82
CA HIS A 253 4.18 18.85 27.47
C HIS A 253 4.08 17.84 28.64
N CYS A 254 4.42 16.57 28.41
CA CYS A 254 4.37 15.52 29.44
C CYS A 254 5.30 15.80 30.64
N LEU A 255 6.43 16.50 30.46
CA LEU A 255 7.30 16.90 31.56
C LEU A 255 6.63 17.93 32.51
N GLN A 256 5.65 18.66 32.02
CA GLN A 256 4.96 19.73 32.76
C GLN A 256 3.57 19.33 33.25
N SER A 257 2.99 18.28 32.66
CA SER A 257 1.65 17.80 32.94
C SER A 257 1.63 16.70 34.01
N LYS A 258 0.54 16.65 34.80
CA LYS A 258 0.22 15.55 35.73
C LYS A 258 -0.76 14.55 35.12
N HIS A 259 -1.45 14.94 34.04
CA HIS A 259 -2.51 14.17 33.38
C HIS A 259 -2.00 13.43 32.15
N SER A 260 -0.92 13.98 31.53
CA SER A 260 -0.43 13.54 30.23
C SER A 260 0.79 12.62 30.36
N SER A 261 0.82 11.58 29.56
CA SER A 261 1.95 10.66 29.38
C SER A 261 2.17 10.36 27.91
N TYR A 262 3.32 9.77 27.57
CA TYR A 262 3.67 9.39 26.21
C TYR A 262 3.91 7.88 26.09
N PHE A 263 3.33 7.26 25.05
CA PHE A 263 3.63 5.89 24.67
C PHE A 263 4.40 5.87 23.33
N PRO A 264 5.57 5.19 23.23
CA PRO A 264 6.52 5.35 22.13
C PRO A 264 6.22 4.47 20.89
N SER A 265 4.99 4.48 20.37
CA SER A 265 4.65 3.68 19.18
C SER A 265 5.52 4.04 17.97
N TYR A 266 5.89 5.31 17.82
CA TYR A 266 6.76 5.77 16.75
C TYR A 266 8.17 5.18 16.88
N GLU A 267 8.77 5.26 18.04
CA GLU A 267 10.12 4.77 18.30
C GLU A 267 10.20 3.24 18.15
N LEU A 268 9.18 2.52 18.62
CA LEU A 268 9.11 1.06 18.49
C LEU A 268 9.15 0.58 17.04
N ILE A 269 8.59 1.35 16.12
CA ILE A 269 8.56 1.02 14.69
C ILE A 269 9.77 1.60 13.95
N SER A 270 10.22 2.80 14.32
CA SER A 270 11.22 3.54 13.52
C SER A 270 12.67 3.36 13.98
N HIS A 271 12.94 2.71 15.14
CA HIS A 271 14.32 2.47 15.55
C HIS A 271 15.02 1.41 14.67
N HIS A 272 16.33 1.45 14.61
CA HIS A 272 17.13 0.54 13.80
C HIS A 272 17.00 -0.92 14.23
N THR A 273 16.86 -1.82 13.28
CA THR A 273 16.83 -3.28 13.44
C THR A 273 17.73 -3.96 12.42
N GLU A 274 18.07 -5.21 12.67
CA GLU A 274 18.81 -6.04 11.71
C GLU A 274 17.91 -6.54 10.56
N GLU A 275 16.59 -6.69 10.80
CA GLU A 275 15.61 -7.18 9.84
C GLU A 275 14.50 -6.16 9.59
N ASP A 276 14.03 -6.11 8.33
CA ASP A 276 13.08 -5.11 7.84
C ASP A 276 11.64 -5.64 7.89
N TRP A 277 11.17 -6.03 9.09
CA TRP A 277 9.86 -6.64 9.29
C TRP A 277 8.75 -5.68 9.75
N ARG A 278 9.11 -4.46 10.17
CA ARG A 278 8.19 -3.50 10.81
C ARG A 278 7.28 -2.78 9.84
N PHE A 279 7.74 -2.62 8.61
CA PHE A 279 6.98 -1.99 7.54
C PHE A 279 6.59 -3.01 6.47
N SER A 280 5.46 -2.76 5.81
CA SER A 280 5.06 -3.47 4.61
C SER A 280 6.02 -3.13 3.45
N LYS A 281 5.90 -3.83 2.32
CA LYS A 281 6.79 -3.65 1.15
C LYS A 281 6.82 -2.22 0.58
N ASN A 282 5.80 -1.43 0.83
CA ASN A 282 5.75 -0.02 0.43
C ASN A 282 6.60 0.90 1.35
N LEU A 283 7.26 0.36 2.38
CA LEU A 283 8.09 1.05 3.38
C LEU A 283 7.35 2.20 4.10
N ARG A 284 6.02 2.18 4.08
CA ARG A 284 5.16 3.19 4.69
C ARG A 284 4.13 2.59 5.65
N SER A 285 3.32 1.66 5.18
CA SER A 285 2.33 0.99 6.03
C SER A 285 3.03 0.10 7.05
N VAL A 286 2.64 0.20 8.31
CA VAL A 286 3.17 -0.68 9.36
C VAL A 286 2.66 -2.10 9.09
N SER A 287 3.57 -3.08 9.08
CA SER A 287 3.22 -4.47 8.86
C SER A 287 2.38 -5.03 10.01
N GLU A 288 1.70 -6.15 9.80
CA GLU A 288 0.96 -6.85 10.86
C GLU A 288 1.89 -7.21 12.05
N SER A 289 3.11 -7.68 11.77
CA SER A 289 4.11 -7.96 12.79
C SER A 289 4.54 -6.70 13.54
N GLY A 290 4.67 -5.57 12.84
CA GLY A 290 4.98 -4.28 13.46
C GLY A 290 3.84 -3.78 14.36
N VAL A 291 2.59 -3.88 13.91
CA VAL A 291 1.41 -3.56 14.74
C VAL A 291 1.39 -4.44 15.99
N ARG A 292 1.55 -5.75 15.84
CA ARG A 292 1.58 -6.69 16.97
C ARG A 292 2.67 -6.33 17.97
N TYR A 293 3.87 -6.04 17.49
CA TYR A 293 5.00 -5.63 18.34
C TYR A 293 4.68 -4.40 19.20
N VAL A 294 4.05 -3.37 18.62
CA VAL A 294 3.61 -2.18 19.37
C VAL A 294 2.52 -2.53 20.38
N MET A 295 1.55 -3.36 20.00
CA MET A 295 0.43 -3.74 20.88
C MET A 295 0.89 -4.62 22.05
N ASP A 296 1.85 -5.51 21.81
CA ASP A 296 2.44 -6.33 22.88
C ASP A 296 3.16 -5.47 23.91
N HIS A 297 3.85 -4.40 23.50
CA HIS A 297 4.41 -3.42 24.44
C HIS A 297 3.31 -2.62 25.15
N ALA A 298 2.27 -2.22 24.43
CA ALA A 298 1.18 -1.39 24.98
C ALA A 298 0.43 -2.09 26.12
N PHE A 299 0.22 -3.39 25.97
CA PHE A 299 -0.64 -4.17 26.86
C PHE A 299 0.09 -5.21 27.72
N ALA A 300 1.42 -5.20 27.76
CA ALA A 300 2.22 -6.07 28.61
C ALA A 300 1.94 -5.80 30.10
N SER A 301 1.40 -6.79 30.80
CA SER A 301 0.88 -6.59 32.15
C SER A 301 1.87 -6.77 33.30
N ASN A 302 3.04 -7.38 33.10
CA ASN A 302 4.20 -7.48 34.02
C ASN A 302 5.27 -8.43 33.43
N GLU A 303 6.52 -8.37 33.89
CA GLU A 303 7.64 -9.22 33.40
C GLU A 303 7.35 -10.73 33.44
N ALA A 304 6.60 -11.23 34.43
CA ALA A 304 6.26 -12.65 34.53
C ALA A 304 5.20 -13.09 33.50
N GLN A 305 4.27 -12.24 33.12
CA GLN A 305 3.30 -12.50 32.08
C GLN A 305 3.90 -12.31 30.67
N ARG A 306 4.85 -11.38 30.47
CA ARG A 306 5.64 -11.24 29.23
C ARG A 306 6.29 -12.56 28.81
N ASN A 307 6.81 -13.33 29.78
CA ASN A 307 7.51 -14.60 29.52
C ASN A 307 6.54 -15.79 29.37
N ALA A 308 5.32 -15.73 29.87
CA ALA A 308 4.33 -16.81 29.79
C ALA A 308 3.45 -16.73 28.53
N GLU A 309 3.08 -15.53 28.09
CA GLU A 309 2.23 -15.32 26.91
C GLU A 309 2.99 -15.46 25.58
N VAL A 310 4.29 -15.13 25.54
CA VAL A 310 5.16 -15.39 24.38
C VAL A 310 5.26 -16.88 24.04
N ASN A 311 5.00 -17.78 25.00
CA ASN A 311 5.05 -19.22 24.79
C ASN A 311 3.67 -19.91 24.63
N ALA A 312 2.56 -19.21 24.80
CA ALA A 312 1.26 -19.84 24.88
C ALA A 312 0.35 -19.68 23.65
N ASP A 313 0.48 -18.67 22.81
CA ASP A 313 -0.50 -18.42 21.74
C ASP A 313 0.08 -17.96 20.39
N LEU A 314 0.86 -18.85 19.75
CA LEU A 314 1.04 -18.80 18.28
C LEU A 314 -0.16 -19.43 17.53
N SER A 315 -1.25 -19.77 18.20
CA SER A 315 -2.28 -20.63 17.60
C SER A 315 -3.74 -20.15 17.68
N SER A 316 -4.06 -18.99 18.22
CA SER A 316 -5.48 -18.59 18.22
C SER A 316 -5.70 -17.09 18.29
N ALA A 317 -5.78 -16.44 17.18
CA ALA A 317 -6.79 -15.43 16.84
C ALA A 317 -6.67 -15.15 15.33
N GLN A 318 -7.55 -15.72 14.56
CA GLN A 318 -7.98 -15.15 13.30
C GLN A 318 -8.61 -13.78 13.64
N LEU A 319 -7.77 -12.78 13.85
CA LEU A 319 -8.18 -11.40 13.65
C LEU A 319 -8.54 -11.30 12.17
N GLU A 320 -9.82 -11.14 11.86
CA GLU A 320 -10.26 -10.80 10.53
C GLU A 320 -9.38 -9.63 10.07
N ASN A 321 -8.64 -9.84 8.99
CA ASN A 321 -7.70 -8.90 8.38
C ASN A 321 -8.45 -7.70 7.79
N GLN A 322 -8.99 -6.84 8.64
CA GLN A 322 -9.42 -5.51 8.23
C GLN A 322 -8.25 -4.56 8.50
N GLU A 323 -7.57 -4.18 7.43
CA GLU A 323 -6.58 -3.11 7.49
C GLU A 323 -7.21 -1.82 8.04
N ALA A 324 -6.42 -1.01 8.74
CA ALA A 324 -6.89 0.30 9.19
C ALA A 324 -7.16 1.19 7.97
N VAL A 325 -8.31 1.83 7.92
CA VAL A 325 -8.68 2.73 6.83
C VAL A 325 -7.86 4.02 6.95
N CYS A 326 -7.12 4.35 5.90
CA CYS A 326 -6.25 5.54 5.85
C CYS A 326 -6.56 6.38 4.61
N GLU A 327 -7.23 7.51 4.80
CA GLU A 327 -7.61 8.40 3.69
C GLU A 327 -6.39 9.03 3.00
N GLU A 328 -5.26 9.21 3.72
CA GLU A 328 -4.03 9.71 3.11
C GLU A 328 -3.51 8.81 1.99
N GLU A 329 -3.84 7.50 1.98
CA GLU A 329 -3.44 6.59 0.89
C GLU A 329 -4.03 7.00 -0.46
N LEU A 330 -5.14 7.75 -0.46
CA LEU A 330 -5.69 8.35 -1.68
C LEU A 330 -4.70 9.29 -2.36
N LEU A 331 -3.80 9.95 -1.60
CA LEU A 331 -2.78 10.84 -2.14
C LEU A 331 -1.77 10.10 -3.05
N ASP A 332 -1.54 8.80 -2.84
CA ASP A 332 -0.71 7.99 -3.73
C ASP A 332 -1.27 7.90 -5.16
N SER A 333 -2.60 7.98 -5.31
CA SER A 333 -3.23 7.97 -6.63
C SER A 333 -2.82 9.19 -7.47
N TYR A 334 -2.53 10.32 -6.82
CA TYR A 334 -2.06 11.53 -7.50
C TYR A 334 -0.60 11.43 -7.93
N SER A 335 0.26 10.69 -7.22
CA SER A 335 1.64 10.43 -7.63
C SER A 335 1.67 9.60 -8.93
N LYS A 336 0.82 8.58 -9.00
CA LYS A 336 0.64 7.75 -10.20
C LYS A 336 0.08 8.55 -11.38
N SER A 337 -0.74 9.55 -11.15
CA SER A 337 -1.25 10.45 -12.19
C SER A 337 -0.22 11.48 -12.68
N LYS A 338 0.81 11.80 -11.89
CA LYS A 338 1.94 12.67 -12.34
C LYS A 338 3.01 11.89 -13.08
N THR A 339 3.20 10.59 -12.80
CA THR A 339 3.95 9.65 -13.64
C THR A 339 3.16 9.29 -14.91
N ARG A 340 1.87 9.55 -14.92
CA ARG A 340 1.00 9.68 -16.09
C ARG A 340 1.16 11.04 -16.82
N ALA A 341 2.35 11.54 -16.99
CA ALA A 341 2.67 12.27 -18.19
C ALA A 341 2.32 11.26 -19.28
N ALA A 342 1.12 11.40 -19.84
CA ALA A 342 0.54 10.51 -20.81
C ALA A 342 1.66 10.12 -21.75
N LEU A 343 1.97 8.81 -21.84
CA LEU A 343 2.64 8.31 -23.02
C LEU A 343 1.79 8.86 -24.14
N ASP A 344 2.36 9.69 -25.00
CA ASP A 344 1.67 10.18 -26.20
C ASP A 344 1.43 9.00 -27.17
N THR A 345 1.41 7.78 -26.61
CA THR A 345 1.34 6.47 -27.27
C THR A 345 0.36 5.55 -26.58
N ASP A 346 -0.52 4.94 -27.35
CA ASP A 346 -1.49 3.94 -26.87
C ASP A 346 -0.81 2.58 -26.66
N VAL A 347 -1.09 1.92 -25.52
CA VAL A 347 -0.56 0.59 -25.18
C VAL A 347 -1.54 -0.51 -25.59
N PHE A 348 -1.06 -1.46 -26.37
CA PHE A 348 -1.83 -2.61 -26.85
C PHE A 348 -1.24 -3.91 -26.31
N LEU A 349 -2.10 -4.84 -25.89
CA LEU A 349 -1.72 -6.18 -25.50
C LEU A 349 -2.34 -7.19 -26.50
N VAL A 350 -1.51 -8.05 -27.07
CA VAL A 350 -1.92 -9.02 -28.08
C VAL A 350 -1.25 -10.37 -27.79
N GLY A 351 -1.99 -11.38 -27.42
CA GLY A 351 -1.39 -12.68 -27.18
C GLY A 351 -2.31 -13.71 -26.53
N ASP A 352 -1.73 -14.59 -25.72
CA ASP A 352 -2.42 -15.68 -25.05
C ASP A 352 -2.83 -15.37 -23.58
N SER A 353 -3.02 -16.40 -22.77
CA SER A 353 -3.45 -16.29 -21.37
C SER A 353 -2.50 -15.45 -20.50
N HIS A 354 -1.19 -15.41 -20.82
CA HIS A 354 -0.22 -14.56 -20.12
C HIS A 354 -0.50 -13.08 -20.38
N MET A 355 -0.88 -12.71 -21.62
CA MET A 355 -1.26 -11.34 -21.94
C MET A 355 -2.57 -10.93 -21.26
N GLY A 356 -3.52 -11.86 -21.09
CA GLY A 356 -4.73 -11.60 -20.31
C GLY A 356 -4.44 -11.32 -18.82
N LYS A 357 -3.55 -12.09 -18.21
CA LYS A 357 -3.13 -11.87 -16.81
C LYS A 357 -2.29 -10.60 -16.67
N LEU A 358 -1.44 -10.30 -17.64
CA LEU A 358 -0.64 -9.07 -17.69
C LEU A 358 -1.53 -7.83 -17.84
N ALA A 359 -2.61 -7.92 -18.63
CA ALA A 359 -3.60 -6.86 -18.78
C ALA A 359 -4.16 -6.42 -17.44
N ALA A 360 -4.56 -7.38 -16.60
CA ALA A 360 -5.03 -7.09 -15.26
C ALA A 360 -3.95 -6.42 -14.38
N GLY A 361 -2.67 -6.74 -14.55
CA GLY A 361 -1.55 -6.07 -13.89
C GLY A 361 -1.40 -4.60 -14.33
N PHE A 362 -1.54 -4.31 -15.61
CA PHE A 362 -1.55 -2.93 -16.14
C PHE A 362 -2.73 -2.12 -15.63
N GLU A 363 -3.93 -2.71 -15.58
CA GLU A 363 -5.11 -2.07 -14.99
C GLU A 363 -4.90 -1.72 -13.52
N ALA A 364 -4.33 -2.64 -12.73
CA ALA A 364 -3.99 -2.38 -11.33
C ALA A 364 -2.92 -1.28 -11.18
N ALA A 365 -1.98 -1.20 -12.13
CA ALA A 365 -1.01 -0.10 -12.22
C ALA A 365 -1.64 1.20 -12.74
N GLY A 366 -2.94 1.18 -13.10
CA GLY A 366 -3.68 2.32 -13.61
C GLY A 366 -3.26 2.75 -15.02
N VAL A 367 -2.72 1.85 -15.83
CA VAL A 367 -2.36 2.09 -17.22
C VAL A 367 -3.53 1.71 -18.11
N GLU A 368 -3.97 2.65 -18.94
CA GLU A 368 -5.01 2.37 -19.94
C GLU A 368 -4.43 1.52 -21.06
N ILE A 369 -5.04 0.37 -21.29
CA ILE A 369 -4.59 -0.57 -22.30
C ILE A 369 -5.73 -0.95 -23.26
N THR A 370 -5.37 -1.43 -24.44
CA THR A 370 -6.30 -2.06 -25.37
C THR A 370 -5.86 -3.49 -25.65
N GLY A 371 -6.73 -4.46 -25.35
CA GLY A 371 -6.48 -5.86 -25.67
C GLY A 371 -6.19 -6.73 -24.46
N GLY A 372 -5.39 -7.79 -24.66
CA GLY A 372 -5.09 -8.84 -23.68
C GLY A 372 -5.01 -10.21 -24.37
N MET A 373 -5.72 -11.20 -23.83
CA MET A 373 -5.81 -12.53 -24.46
C MET A 373 -6.70 -12.46 -25.72
N VAL A 374 -6.11 -12.79 -26.89
CA VAL A 374 -6.83 -12.90 -28.16
C VAL A 374 -7.24 -14.36 -28.39
N MET A 375 -6.35 -15.27 -28.12
CA MET A 375 -6.51 -16.71 -28.28
C MET A 375 -5.72 -17.40 -27.19
N ASN A 376 -6.10 -18.63 -26.80
CA ASN A 376 -5.25 -19.37 -25.88
C ASN A 376 -3.92 -19.78 -26.55
N GLY A 377 -2.90 -20.08 -25.73
CA GLY A 377 -1.58 -20.38 -26.26
C GLY A 377 -1.55 -21.63 -27.14
N SER A 378 -2.43 -22.64 -26.89
CA SER A 378 -2.56 -23.81 -27.76
C SER A 378 -3.20 -23.42 -29.12
N GLY A 379 -4.08 -22.44 -29.16
CA GLY A 379 -4.62 -21.90 -30.40
C GLY A 379 -3.53 -21.33 -31.30
N PHE A 380 -2.63 -20.54 -30.75
CA PHE A 380 -1.49 -20.01 -31.50
C PHE A 380 -0.49 -21.12 -31.88
N SER A 381 -0.05 -21.95 -30.93
CA SER A 381 0.96 -22.98 -31.20
C SER A 381 0.50 -24.09 -32.15
N ASP A 382 -0.81 -24.39 -32.18
CA ASP A 382 -1.43 -25.37 -33.08
C ASP A 382 -1.85 -24.76 -34.43
N GLY A 383 -1.56 -23.46 -34.66
CA GLY A 383 -1.84 -22.79 -35.92
C GLY A 383 -3.33 -22.56 -36.18
N LYS A 384 -4.17 -22.41 -35.14
CA LYS A 384 -5.61 -22.15 -35.27
C LYS A 384 -5.90 -20.69 -35.68
N PHE A 385 -5.24 -20.24 -36.73
CA PHE A 385 -5.45 -18.92 -37.34
C PHE A 385 -5.11 -18.94 -38.82
N GLU A 386 -5.70 -18.06 -39.60
CA GLU A 386 -5.37 -17.83 -40.98
C GLU A 386 -4.71 -16.45 -41.17
N MET A 387 -3.70 -16.37 -42.02
CA MET A 387 -3.10 -15.10 -42.37
C MET A 387 -4.09 -14.27 -43.22
N SER A 388 -4.21 -12.99 -42.84
CA SER A 388 -5.19 -12.10 -43.48
C SER A 388 -4.50 -10.83 -43.99
N LYS A 389 -4.80 -10.44 -45.23
CA LYS A 389 -4.30 -9.16 -45.77
C LYS A 389 -4.97 -7.94 -45.12
N ASN A 390 -6.18 -8.13 -44.59
CA ASN A 390 -6.99 -7.03 -44.06
C ASN A 390 -6.91 -6.86 -42.54
N SER A 391 -6.42 -7.88 -41.82
CA SER A 391 -6.41 -7.87 -40.33
C SER A 391 -5.19 -8.58 -39.73
N ILE A 392 -4.08 -8.69 -40.46
CA ILE A 392 -2.87 -9.44 -40.11
C ILE A 392 -3.16 -10.95 -40.07
N PHE A 393 -4.05 -11.40 -39.18
CA PHE A 393 -4.55 -12.79 -39.08
C PHE A 393 -6.01 -12.82 -38.65
N THR A 394 -6.64 -13.98 -38.80
CA THR A 394 -8.00 -14.25 -38.31
C THR A 394 -7.94 -15.46 -37.39
N PRO A 395 -8.29 -15.34 -36.09
CA PRO A 395 -8.44 -16.50 -35.22
C PRO A 395 -9.48 -17.48 -35.73
N LEU A 396 -9.16 -18.79 -35.68
CA LEU A 396 -10.07 -19.87 -36.06
C LEU A 396 -10.60 -20.65 -34.85
N GLU A 397 -10.17 -20.29 -33.66
CA GLU A 397 -10.50 -21.03 -32.44
C GLU A 397 -11.98 -20.95 -32.09
N ASN A 398 -12.52 -19.73 -32.06
CA ASN A 398 -13.95 -19.48 -31.80
C ASN A 398 -14.34 -18.05 -32.25
N ARG A 399 -15.65 -17.76 -32.24
CA ARG A 399 -16.17 -16.45 -32.62
C ARG A 399 -15.74 -15.33 -31.69
N GLU A 400 -15.60 -15.59 -30.39
CA GLU A 400 -15.18 -14.61 -29.39
C GLU A 400 -13.76 -14.10 -29.68
N SER A 401 -12.82 -15.00 -29.97
CA SER A 401 -11.45 -14.64 -30.38
C SER A 401 -11.44 -13.76 -31.64
N GLN A 402 -12.31 -14.03 -32.60
CA GLN A 402 -12.46 -13.21 -33.82
C GLN A 402 -12.96 -11.79 -33.49
N GLU A 403 -13.96 -11.67 -32.61
CA GLU A 403 -14.55 -10.41 -32.21
C GLU A 403 -13.55 -9.58 -31.38
N ILE A 404 -12.80 -10.21 -30.47
CA ILE A 404 -11.73 -9.57 -29.68
C ILE A 404 -10.66 -9.03 -30.62
N TRP A 405 -10.14 -9.87 -31.53
CA TRP A 405 -9.08 -9.46 -32.46
C TRP A 405 -9.57 -8.34 -33.39
N SER A 406 -10.77 -8.42 -33.91
CA SER A 406 -11.32 -7.38 -34.78
C SER A 406 -11.36 -6.01 -34.12
N ARG A 407 -11.77 -5.94 -32.84
CA ARG A 407 -11.77 -4.68 -32.06
C ARG A 407 -10.38 -4.14 -31.80
N ILE A 408 -9.44 -5.02 -31.47
CA ILE A 408 -8.03 -4.61 -31.26
C ILE A 408 -7.43 -4.09 -32.56
N HIS A 409 -7.61 -4.84 -33.66
CA HIS A 409 -7.05 -4.48 -34.97
C HIS A 409 -7.64 -3.16 -35.50
N GLU A 410 -8.94 -2.92 -35.35
CA GLU A 410 -9.57 -1.65 -35.72
C GLU A 410 -8.91 -0.44 -35.01
N LYS A 411 -8.65 -0.58 -33.70
CA LYS A 411 -7.97 0.45 -32.93
C LYS A 411 -6.49 0.59 -33.33
N LEU A 412 -5.77 -0.50 -33.58
CA LEU A 412 -4.40 -0.49 -34.09
C LEU A 412 -4.28 0.30 -35.41
N VAL A 413 -5.22 0.06 -36.34
CA VAL A 413 -5.26 0.79 -37.62
C VAL A 413 -5.47 2.28 -37.40
N LYS A 414 -6.39 2.67 -36.52
CA LYS A 414 -6.69 4.08 -36.19
C LYS A 414 -5.50 4.80 -35.52
N LYS A 415 -4.68 4.06 -34.75
CA LYS A 415 -3.59 4.60 -33.95
C LYS A 415 -2.20 4.31 -34.56
N LYS A 416 -2.14 3.88 -35.81
CA LYS A 416 -0.89 3.49 -36.51
C LYS A 416 0.21 4.53 -36.34
N GLY A 417 1.39 4.06 -35.94
CA GLY A 417 2.58 4.90 -35.70
C GLY A 417 2.66 5.50 -34.28
N ARG A 418 1.64 5.32 -33.44
CA ARG A 418 1.61 5.80 -32.05
C ARG A 418 1.35 4.68 -31.04
N CYS A 419 1.59 3.42 -31.43
CA CYS A 419 1.30 2.27 -30.61
C CYS A 419 2.57 1.70 -29.98
N GLN A 420 2.44 1.31 -28.71
CA GLN A 420 3.33 0.37 -28.04
C GLN A 420 2.59 -0.97 -27.97
N ILE A 421 3.11 -2.00 -28.62
CA ILE A 421 2.42 -3.30 -28.75
C ILE A 421 3.20 -4.35 -27.98
N ILE A 422 2.64 -4.87 -26.91
CA ILE A 422 3.21 -5.90 -26.06
C ILE A 422 2.59 -7.22 -26.45
N THR A 423 3.40 -8.25 -26.70
CA THR A 423 2.91 -9.52 -27.22
C THR A 423 3.78 -10.70 -26.83
N ASN A 424 3.19 -11.89 -26.74
CA ASN A 424 3.91 -13.16 -26.72
C ASN A 424 3.53 -14.08 -27.90
N ILE A 425 2.46 -13.83 -28.59
CA ILE A 425 1.91 -14.54 -29.78
C ILE A 425 1.97 -16.07 -29.64
N GLY A 426 1.74 -16.59 -28.43
CA GLY A 426 1.72 -18.01 -28.18
C GLY A 426 3.06 -18.72 -28.41
N PHE A 427 4.19 -18.04 -28.31
CA PHE A 427 5.52 -18.67 -28.20
C PHE A 427 5.66 -19.35 -26.83
N GLN A 428 4.74 -20.28 -26.52
CA GLN A 428 4.67 -20.98 -25.24
C GLN A 428 5.96 -21.75 -24.95
N THR A 429 6.83 -21.16 -24.17
CA THR A 429 8.19 -21.64 -23.93
C THR A 429 8.20 -23.06 -23.41
N HIS A 430 7.45 -23.35 -22.35
CA HIS A 430 7.43 -24.70 -21.74
C HIS A 430 6.89 -25.77 -22.67
N ARG A 431 5.79 -25.48 -23.36
CA ARG A 431 5.16 -26.42 -24.28
C ARG A 431 6.08 -26.71 -25.46
N THR A 432 6.67 -25.67 -26.03
CA THR A 432 7.53 -25.78 -27.21
C THR A 432 8.82 -26.53 -26.89
N ILE A 433 9.48 -26.24 -25.76
CA ILE A 433 10.65 -26.96 -25.31
C ILE A 433 10.35 -28.46 -25.16
N ASN A 434 9.24 -28.81 -24.53
CA ASN A 434 8.82 -30.20 -24.36
C ASN A 434 8.51 -30.87 -25.72
N GLN A 435 7.86 -30.16 -26.64
CA GLN A 435 7.56 -30.72 -27.99
C GLN A 435 8.84 -30.97 -28.79
N ILE A 436 9.80 -30.06 -28.78
CA ILE A 436 11.10 -30.23 -29.45
C ILE A 436 11.85 -31.43 -28.84
N SER A 437 11.96 -31.46 -27.49
CA SER A 437 12.66 -32.55 -26.79
C SER A 437 12.06 -33.94 -27.08
N ASN A 438 10.70 -34.01 -27.09
CA ASN A 438 10.01 -35.27 -27.38
C ASN A 438 10.18 -35.68 -28.87
N GLN A 439 10.12 -34.72 -29.79
CA GLN A 439 10.27 -35.00 -31.23
C GLN A 439 11.69 -35.48 -31.59
N LEU A 440 12.70 -34.93 -30.95
CA LEU A 440 14.10 -35.26 -31.20
C LEU A 440 14.63 -36.40 -30.33
N GLY A 441 13.88 -36.79 -29.30
CA GLY A 441 14.32 -37.82 -28.35
C GLY A 441 15.54 -37.40 -27.53
N THR A 442 15.79 -36.09 -27.37
CA THR A 442 16.89 -35.55 -26.58
C THR A 442 16.38 -34.63 -25.46
N PRO A 443 16.91 -34.80 -24.24
CA PRO A 443 16.55 -33.91 -23.14
C PRO A 443 17.23 -32.53 -23.21
N VAL A 444 18.31 -32.38 -23.98
CA VAL A 444 19.10 -31.14 -24.10
C VAL A 444 18.97 -30.60 -25.52
N LEU A 445 18.49 -29.36 -25.61
CA LEU A 445 18.25 -28.64 -26.88
C LEU A 445 19.42 -27.73 -27.25
N THR A 446 19.71 -27.68 -28.56
CA THR A 446 20.64 -26.73 -29.15
C THR A 446 19.89 -25.59 -29.90
N GLN A 447 20.61 -24.52 -30.21
CA GLN A 447 20.06 -23.44 -31.04
C GLN A 447 19.61 -23.93 -32.43
N ALA A 448 20.27 -24.92 -33.00
CA ALA A 448 19.91 -25.52 -34.28
C ALA A 448 18.60 -26.29 -34.20
N ASP A 449 18.37 -27.03 -33.11
CA ASP A 449 17.14 -27.78 -32.88
C ASP A 449 15.92 -26.84 -32.80
N ILE A 450 16.09 -25.74 -32.08
CA ILE A 450 15.05 -24.70 -31.90
C ILE A 450 14.79 -24.03 -33.25
N ALA A 451 15.81 -23.62 -33.98
CA ALA A 451 15.69 -22.97 -35.29
C ALA A 451 14.92 -23.87 -36.30
N MET A 452 15.26 -25.13 -36.37
CA MET A 452 14.59 -26.10 -37.26
C MET A 452 13.11 -26.27 -36.90
N TYR A 453 12.78 -26.27 -35.61
CA TYR A 453 11.39 -26.34 -35.14
C TYR A 453 10.59 -25.09 -35.51
N PHE A 454 11.19 -23.88 -35.33
CA PHE A 454 10.56 -22.61 -35.68
C PHE A 454 10.29 -22.48 -37.18
N GLU A 455 11.26 -22.83 -38.02
CA GLU A 455 11.12 -22.82 -39.47
C GLU A 455 9.96 -23.73 -39.94
N LYS A 456 9.71 -24.83 -39.22
CA LYS A 456 8.67 -25.78 -39.59
C LYS A 456 7.30 -25.40 -39.00
N ASN A 457 7.23 -24.88 -37.78
CA ASN A 457 6.00 -24.81 -37.01
C ASN A 457 5.55 -23.37 -36.69
N TYR A 458 6.45 -22.37 -36.67
CA TYR A 458 6.16 -21.02 -36.19
C TYR A 458 6.33 -19.91 -37.24
N THR A 459 6.38 -20.25 -38.51
CA THR A 459 6.46 -19.26 -39.60
C THR A 459 5.31 -18.26 -39.59
N GLY A 460 4.09 -18.72 -39.25
CA GLY A 460 2.92 -17.86 -39.14
C GLY A 460 3.03 -16.86 -37.99
N GLN A 461 3.44 -17.30 -36.79
CA GLN A 461 3.63 -16.45 -35.61
C GLN A 461 4.73 -15.40 -35.85
N VAL A 462 5.85 -15.80 -36.44
CA VAL A 462 6.95 -14.90 -36.82
C VAL A 462 6.44 -13.86 -37.82
N HIS A 463 5.60 -14.25 -38.79
CA HIS A 463 4.99 -13.34 -39.73
C HIS A 463 4.03 -12.34 -39.04
N ILE A 464 3.19 -12.82 -38.10
CA ILE A 464 2.32 -11.93 -37.30
C ILE A 464 3.18 -10.89 -36.55
N LEU A 465 4.27 -11.33 -35.89
CA LEU A 465 5.18 -10.44 -35.17
C LEU A 465 5.75 -9.36 -36.10
N GLN A 466 6.18 -9.74 -37.29
CA GLN A 466 6.67 -8.82 -38.30
C GLN A 466 5.58 -7.83 -38.76
N GLN A 467 4.35 -8.27 -38.95
CA GLN A 467 3.24 -7.40 -39.38
C GLN A 467 2.86 -6.39 -38.30
N LEU A 468 2.95 -6.74 -37.02
CA LEU A 468 2.66 -5.83 -35.91
C LEU A 468 3.61 -4.61 -35.91
N THR A 469 4.86 -4.75 -36.35
CA THR A 469 5.82 -3.63 -36.40
C THR A 469 5.37 -2.49 -37.35
N GLN A 470 4.45 -2.74 -38.25
CA GLN A 470 3.88 -1.72 -39.13
C GLN A 470 2.95 -0.73 -38.42
N TYR A 471 2.47 -1.07 -37.20
CA TYR A 471 1.53 -0.27 -36.43
C TYR A 471 2.19 0.53 -35.31
N GLY A 472 3.36 0.09 -34.85
CA GLY A 472 4.08 0.77 -33.77
C GLY A 472 5.31 0.00 -33.29
N LYS A 473 5.84 0.41 -32.16
CA LYS A 473 6.94 -0.31 -31.50
C LYS A 473 6.40 -1.59 -30.85
N VAL A 474 7.06 -2.71 -31.10
CA VAL A 474 6.62 -4.04 -30.64
C VAL A 474 7.59 -4.57 -29.59
N TRP A 475 7.04 -5.11 -28.52
CA TRP A 475 7.74 -5.71 -27.39
C TRP A 475 7.32 -7.17 -27.28
N LEU A 476 8.25 -8.09 -27.52
CA LEU A 476 8.03 -9.52 -27.32
C LEU A 476 8.35 -9.86 -25.88
N VAL A 477 7.32 -10.30 -25.13
CA VAL A 477 7.43 -10.68 -23.72
C VAL A 477 7.49 -12.19 -23.59
N GLU A 478 8.46 -12.66 -22.82
CA GLU A 478 8.70 -14.08 -22.55
C GLU A 478 7.77 -14.62 -21.47
N ASP A 479 7.49 -15.93 -21.53
CA ASP A 479 6.79 -16.65 -20.48
C ASP A 479 7.64 -16.72 -19.19
N PRO A 480 7.01 -16.82 -18.00
CA PRO A 480 7.73 -16.93 -16.74
C PRO A 480 8.62 -18.17 -16.67
N ASN A 481 9.91 -17.99 -16.30
CA ASN A 481 10.83 -19.11 -16.04
C ASN A 481 10.98 -19.40 -14.55
N PHE A 482 10.15 -20.28 -14.01
CA PHE A 482 10.27 -20.71 -12.62
C PHE A 482 11.28 -21.82 -12.38
N TYR A 483 11.81 -22.46 -13.43
CA TYR A 483 12.82 -23.52 -13.30
C TYR A 483 14.18 -23.01 -12.81
N ALA A 484 14.53 -21.77 -13.14
CA ALA A 484 15.76 -21.12 -12.67
C ALA A 484 15.89 -21.12 -11.14
N PHE A 485 14.76 -21.15 -10.44
CA PHE A 485 14.71 -21.12 -8.97
C PHE A 485 14.78 -22.48 -8.30
N ILE A 486 14.37 -23.52 -9.02
CA ILE A 486 14.29 -24.89 -8.50
C ILE A 486 15.54 -25.68 -8.88
N ALA A 487 16.28 -25.23 -9.89
CA ALA A 487 17.38 -25.94 -10.55
C ALA A 487 18.56 -26.32 -9.64
N GLY A 488 18.74 -25.70 -8.49
CA GLY A 488 19.91 -25.89 -7.63
C GLY A 488 20.07 -27.30 -6.99
N LYS A 489 19.04 -28.17 -7.07
CA LYS A 489 19.04 -29.49 -6.40
C LYS A 489 18.58 -30.67 -7.28
N ASP A 490 18.00 -30.42 -8.45
CA ASP A 490 17.43 -31.44 -9.34
C ASP A 490 18.05 -31.37 -10.74
N THR A 491 18.63 -32.48 -11.21
CA THR A 491 19.26 -32.56 -12.55
C THR A 491 18.25 -32.33 -13.68
N ALA A 492 16.99 -32.78 -13.53
CA ALA A 492 15.95 -32.58 -14.54
C ALA A 492 15.56 -31.11 -14.65
N MET A 493 15.44 -30.41 -13.52
CA MET A 493 15.18 -28.98 -13.49
C MET A 493 16.32 -28.14 -14.04
N THR A 494 17.58 -28.56 -13.79
CA THR A 494 18.77 -27.92 -14.39
C THR A 494 18.78 -28.02 -15.91
N ILE A 495 18.37 -29.17 -16.49
CA ILE A 495 18.22 -29.32 -17.93
C ILE A 495 17.10 -28.44 -18.48
N ARG A 496 15.96 -28.38 -17.81
CA ARG A 496 14.84 -27.53 -18.21
C ARG A 496 15.21 -26.06 -18.19
N ASP A 497 15.92 -25.60 -17.18
CA ASP A 497 16.43 -24.22 -17.10
C ASP A 497 17.39 -23.90 -18.25
N LYS A 498 18.32 -24.81 -18.56
CA LYS A 498 19.22 -24.65 -19.71
C LYS A 498 18.48 -24.59 -21.03
N ASN A 499 17.49 -25.45 -21.25
CA ASN A 499 16.68 -25.45 -22.47
C ASN A 499 15.86 -24.17 -22.57
N PHE A 500 15.33 -23.68 -21.46
CA PHE A 500 14.62 -22.41 -21.39
C PHE A 500 15.53 -21.26 -21.83
N HIS A 501 16.73 -21.19 -21.27
CA HIS A 501 17.72 -20.17 -21.64
C HIS A 501 18.11 -20.23 -23.13
N GLN A 502 18.29 -21.43 -23.70
CA GLN A 502 18.55 -21.61 -25.14
C GLN A 502 17.37 -21.12 -25.98
N TYR A 503 16.16 -21.43 -25.58
CA TYR A 503 14.93 -21.01 -26.27
C TYR A 503 14.79 -19.48 -26.28
N CYS A 504 14.99 -18.84 -25.15
CA CYS A 504 14.88 -17.40 -24.98
C CYS A 504 15.98 -16.63 -25.73
N THR A 505 17.19 -17.19 -25.75
CA THR A 505 18.27 -16.68 -26.61
C THR A 505 17.86 -16.70 -28.08
N TYR A 506 17.15 -17.74 -28.53
CA TYR A 506 16.65 -17.82 -29.91
C TYR A 506 15.52 -16.83 -30.17
N LEU A 507 14.56 -16.67 -29.24
CA LEU A 507 13.49 -15.67 -29.35
C LEU A 507 14.05 -14.24 -29.43
N ASN A 508 15.02 -13.91 -28.60
CA ASN A 508 15.69 -12.61 -28.64
C ASN A 508 16.37 -12.36 -30.00
N LYS A 509 17.01 -13.40 -30.59
CA LYS A 509 17.60 -13.30 -31.92
C LYS A 509 16.54 -13.02 -32.99
N ILE A 510 15.39 -13.71 -32.95
CA ILE A 510 14.27 -13.43 -33.88
C ILE A 510 13.77 -12.00 -33.70
N ALA A 511 13.51 -11.59 -32.45
CA ALA A 511 13.05 -10.25 -32.14
C ALA A 511 13.99 -9.17 -32.71
N THR A 512 15.29 -9.31 -32.43
CA THR A 512 16.32 -8.39 -32.93
C THR A 512 16.34 -8.32 -34.47
N ASN A 513 16.23 -9.45 -35.16
CA ASN A 513 16.21 -9.51 -36.62
C ASN A 513 14.96 -8.83 -37.23
N LEU A 514 13.87 -8.73 -36.48
CA LEU A 514 12.61 -8.10 -36.90
C LEU A 514 12.48 -6.65 -36.43
N GLY A 515 13.45 -6.11 -35.68
CA GLY A 515 13.35 -4.79 -35.07
C GLY A 515 12.31 -4.74 -33.94
N VAL A 516 12.14 -5.85 -33.24
CA VAL A 516 11.23 -6.01 -32.09
C VAL A 516 12.07 -6.01 -30.83
N GLU A 517 11.64 -5.27 -29.81
CA GLU A 517 12.27 -5.31 -28.48
C GLU A 517 11.91 -6.60 -27.76
N TYR A 518 12.87 -7.19 -27.06
CA TYR A 518 12.68 -8.41 -26.30
C TYR A 518 12.71 -8.13 -24.81
N LEU A 519 11.69 -8.58 -24.08
CA LEU A 519 11.57 -8.42 -22.65
C LEU A 519 11.48 -9.78 -21.95
N ASN A 520 12.41 -10.02 -21.03
CA ASN A 520 12.36 -11.17 -20.14
C ASN A 520 11.82 -10.72 -18.76
N PRO A 521 10.58 -11.06 -18.39
CA PRO A 521 10.01 -10.65 -17.11
C PRO A 521 10.82 -11.14 -15.90
N CYS A 522 11.54 -12.27 -16.03
CA CYS A 522 12.38 -12.79 -14.96
C CYS A 522 13.53 -11.86 -14.59
N ASP A 523 14.05 -11.07 -15.54
CA ASP A 523 15.10 -10.09 -15.25
C ASP A 523 14.62 -8.97 -14.33
N PHE A 524 13.33 -8.65 -14.33
CA PHE A 524 12.70 -7.66 -13.46
C PHE A 524 12.28 -8.24 -12.11
N VAL A 525 11.77 -9.47 -12.10
CA VAL A 525 11.27 -10.14 -10.89
C VAL A 525 12.42 -10.71 -10.06
N LEU A 526 13.55 -11.02 -10.71
CA LEU A 526 14.74 -11.63 -10.11
C LEU A 526 15.80 -10.62 -9.72
N SER A 527 15.45 -9.43 -9.26
CA SER A 527 16.44 -8.60 -8.55
C SER A 527 17.14 -9.47 -7.49
N GLU A 528 18.41 -9.21 -7.19
CA GLU A 528 19.21 -10.03 -6.27
C GLU A 528 18.55 -10.30 -4.91
N GLN A 529 17.62 -9.45 -4.51
CA GLN A 529 16.83 -9.56 -3.29
C GLN A 529 15.88 -10.77 -3.32
N PHE A 530 15.27 -11.08 -4.46
CA PHE A 530 14.43 -12.27 -4.64
C PHE A 530 15.26 -13.56 -4.70
N LYS A 531 16.49 -13.50 -5.22
CA LYS A 531 17.42 -14.65 -5.21
C LYS A 531 17.82 -15.08 -3.79
N ARG A 532 17.81 -14.15 -2.83
CA ARG A 532 18.19 -14.39 -1.42
C ARG A 532 17.08 -14.95 -0.54
N THR A 533 15.80 -14.58 -0.79
CA THR A 533 14.72 -14.88 0.15
C THR A 533 14.03 -16.22 -0.06
N GLY A 534 14.25 -16.89 -1.21
CA GLY A 534 13.66 -18.22 -1.50
C GLY A 534 12.13 -18.25 -1.54
N VAL A 535 11.46 -17.12 -1.51
CA VAL A 535 9.98 -16.98 -1.46
C VAL A 535 9.45 -17.03 -2.89
N LEU A 536 9.42 -18.22 -3.47
CA LEU A 536 8.84 -18.48 -4.79
C LEU A 536 7.35 -18.78 -4.75
N ASN A 537 6.87 -19.32 -3.63
CA ASN A 537 5.49 -19.79 -3.51
C ASN A 537 4.45 -18.68 -3.75
N ASP A 538 4.79 -17.41 -3.48
CA ASP A 538 3.90 -16.27 -3.70
C ASP A 538 3.85 -15.78 -5.15
N LEU A 539 4.76 -16.24 -6.01
CA LEU A 539 4.88 -15.77 -7.39
C LEU A 539 4.45 -16.81 -8.43
N VAL A 540 4.33 -18.06 -8.04
CA VAL A 540 3.97 -19.20 -8.91
C VAL A 540 2.55 -19.64 -8.61
N ASP A 541 1.69 -19.69 -9.63
CA ASP A 541 0.31 -20.18 -9.51
C ASP A 541 0.31 -21.72 -9.26
N SER A 542 -0.80 -22.23 -8.76
CA SER A 542 -0.98 -23.66 -8.42
C SER A 542 -0.76 -24.61 -9.60
N ASP A 543 -0.85 -24.14 -10.84
CA ASP A 543 -0.59 -24.91 -12.06
C ASP A 543 0.91 -25.09 -12.39
N GLY A 544 1.80 -24.35 -11.69
CA GLY A 544 3.25 -24.38 -11.86
C GLY A 544 3.78 -23.73 -13.14
N PHE A 545 2.93 -23.14 -13.98
CA PHE A 545 3.28 -22.53 -15.27
C PHE A 545 2.98 -21.03 -15.32
N HIS A 546 1.91 -20.60 -14.70
CA HIS A 546 1.56 -19.21 -14.64
C HIS A 546 2.12 -18.54 -13.38
N GLY A 547 2.36 -17.24 -13.47
CA GLY A 547 2.60 -16.40 -12.31
C GLY A 547 1.30 -16.12 -11.54
N THR A 548 1.42 -15.85 -10.25
CA THR A 548 0.31 -15.31 -9.44
C THR A 548 -0.03 -13.88 -9.88
N ARG A 549 -1.12 -13.35 -9.38
CA ARG A 549 -1.48 -11.93 -9.57
C ARG A 549 -0.31 -11.01 -9.25
N LYS A 550 0.35 -11.22 -8.12
CA LYS A 550 1.52 -10.45 -7.68
C LYS A 550 2.68 -10.46 -8.67
N TYR A 551 2.92 -11.60 -9.32
CA TYR A 551 3.93 -11.70 -10.39
C TYR A 551 3.60 -10.76 -11.56
N TYR A 552 2.36 -10.80 -12.05
CA TYR A 552 1.96 -9.97 -13.19
C TYR A 552 1.86 -8.48 -12.85
N ASP A 553 1.53 -8.12 -11.61
CA ASP A 553 1.54 -6.73 -11.15
C ASP A 553 2.97 -6.14 -11.17
N ILE A 554 3.96 -6.93 -10.73
CA ILE A 554 5.39 -6.54 -10.80
C ILE A 554 5.83 -6.43 -12.26
N CYS A 555 5.50 -7.42 -13.10
CA CYS A 555 5.85 -7.41 -14.53
C CYS A 555 5.24 -6.21 -15.25
N ALA A 556 3.96 -5.93 -15.04
CA ALA A 556 3.28 -4.79 -15.67
C ALA A 556 3.94 -3.47 -15.31
N THR A 557 4.29 -3.27 -14.04
CA THR A 557 4.98 -2.07 -13.57
C THR A 557 6.37 -1.93 -14.22
N ALA A 558 7.14 -3.01 -14.28
CA ALA A 558 8.47 -3.00 -14.86
C ALA A 558 8.46 -2.77 -16.39
N ILE A 559 7.56 -3.47 -17.10
CA ILE A 559 7.37 -3.29 -18.54
C ILE A 559 6.95 -1.87 -18.85
N TYR A 560 5.98 -1.32 -18.09
CA TYR A 560 5.54 0.06 -18.26
C TYR A 560 6.69 1.06 -18.07
N SER A 561 7.53 0.86 -17.05
CA SER A 561 8.72 1.70 -16.85
C SER A 561 9.67 1.62 -18.05
N SER A 562 9.90 0.43 -18.60
CA SER A 562 10.78 0.25 -19.78
C SER A 562 10.25 0.96 -21.02
N ILE A 563 8.94 0.85 -21.31
CA ILE A 563 8.34 1.53 -22.47
C ILE A 563 8.21 3.05 -22.29
N SER A 564 8.14 3.53 -21.04
CA SER A 564 8.06 4.97 -20.72
C SER A 564 9.40 5.69 -20.83
N HIS A 565 10.52 4.97 -20.68
CA HIS A 565 11.86 5.55 -20.85
C HIS A 565 12.27 5.70 -22.32
N ASP A 566 11.62 4.98 -23.22
CA ASP A 566 11.90 4.98 -24.67
C ASP A 566 10.89 5.85 -25.48
N ALA A 567 9.89 6.42 -24.85
CA ALA A 567 8.90 7.33 -25.46
C ALA A 567 9.25 8.79 -25.16
#